data_dec189dcb082d44c303345a913fd4355
#
_entry.id   dec189dcb082d44c303345a913fd4355
#
_cell.length_a   1.000
_cell.length_b   1.000
_cell.length_c   1.000
_cell.angle_alpha   90.00
_cell.angle_beta   90.00
_cell.angle_gamma   90.00
#
_symmetry.space_group_name_H-M   'P 1'
#
loop_
_entity.id
_entity.type
_entity.pdbx_description
1 polymer ?
#
loop_
_entity_poly.entity_id
_entity_poly.type
_entity_poly.pdbx_seq_one_letter_code
_entity_poly.pdbx_strand_id
1 'polypeptide(L)'
;MPTTSPEGAWIVLSTPSQDRIYQGATLSGQDWQYKQLDYVYSARADRAGLFTVPAVRPGTYLLTAFADGVLGEYRRENVTVGPAEDVAVGDLVWIPDSHGTTLWQIGTPNRSSSGSHVYGGVDGFRKYLTWLEYPYEFPDGVDFKVGVDDIAQKWNYFQPAYKTPGTPFQLQLRGTTQDHSLTTWRIRFDAHPYVRGTGTLDIAPAGDVFGTLRITLNGTELASFDPLPGPQGDNSSYRLACRGMYRQLPPVAFPASLIRSGENVLALSPVRAPLAPLTRGNTVDDWMEPMAGVMYDVIRMQVREA
;
A
#
# COMPACT_ATOMS: atom_id res chain seq x y z
N MET A 1 12.06 21.88 -8.54
CA MET A 1 11.66 20.56 -8.03
C MET A 1 12.90 19.84 -7.59
N PRO A 2 12.95 19.20 -6.43
CA PRO A 2 14.11 18.36 -6.11
C PRO A 2 14.16 17.24 -7.15
N THR A 3 15.23 17.15 -7.89
CA THR A 3 15.54 16.02 -8.76
C THR A 3 15.86 14.85 -7.82
N THR A 4 14.99 13.84 -7.77
CA THR A 4 15.32 12.59 -7.11
C THR A 4 16.49 11.96 -7.87
N SER A 5 17.51 11.54 -7.13
CA SER A 5 18.66 10.83 -7.73
C SER A 5 18.14 9.57 -8.43
N PRO A 6 18.59 9.26 -9.65
CA PRO A 6 18.28 7.99 -10.30
C PRO A 6 19.00 6.81 -9.63
N GLU A 7 19.96 7.08 -8.74
CA GLU A 7 20.78 6.05 -8.07
C GLU A 7 19.90 5.05 -7.33
N GLY A 8 20.09 3.79 -7.63
CA GLY A 8 19.40 2.69 -6.99
C GLY A 8 17.96 2.47 -7.47
N ALA A 9 17.50 3.21 -8.48
CA ALA A 9 16.21 2.93 -9.09
C ALA A 9 16.14 1.49 -9.60
N TRP A 10 15.03 0.83 -9.34
CA TRP A 10 14.77 -0.50 -9.86
C TRP A 10 14.31 -0.43 -11.30
N ILE A 11 14.90 -1.29 -12.13
CA ILE A 11 14.46 -1.53 -13.50
C ILE A 11 14.06 -2.99 -13.60
N VAL A 12 12.83 -3.23 -14.00
CA VAL A 12 12.27 -4.58 -14.11
C VAL A 12 11.75 -4.80 -15.51
N LEU A 13 12.18 -5.89 -16.14
CA LEU A 13 11.58 -6.40 -17.36
C LEU A 13 10.76 -7.63 -17.02
N SER A 14 9.49 -7.60 -17.31
CA SER A 14 8.57 -8.72 -17.10
C SER A 14 7.78 -9.01 -18.36
N THR A 15 7.34 -10.25 -18.53
CA THR A 15 6.34 -10.52 -19.57
C THR A 15 5.09 -9.68 -19.33
N PRO A 16 4.42 -9.19 -20.39
CA PRO A 16 3.19 -8.41 -20.23
C PRO A 16 2.15 -9.15 -19.42
N SER A 17 1.38 -8.41 -18.64
CA SER A 17 0.23 -8.96 -17.93
C SER A 17 -0.75 -9.58 -18.92
N GLN A 18 -1.13 -10.82 -18.69
CA GLN A 18 -2.19 -11.48 -19.43
C GLN A 18 -3.33 -11.79 -18.48
N ASP A 19 -4.54 -11.52 -18.93
CA ASP A 19 -5.73 -11.99 -18.24
C ASP A 19 -5.71 -13.52 -18.22
N ARG A 20 -5.92 -14.10 -17.06
CA ARG A 20 -6.04 -15.54 -16.90
C ARG A 20 -7.46 -15.89 -16.54
N ILE A 21 -7.98 -16.92 -17.17
CA ILE A 21 -9.26 -17.52 -16.76
C ILE A 21 -8.93 -18.62 -15.77
N TYR A 22 -9.41 -18.46 -14.54
CA TYR A 22 -9.34 -19.47 -13.52
C TYR A 22 -10.74 -19.79 -13.03
N GLN A 23 -11.18 -21.04 -13.17
CA GLN A 23 -12.51 -21.50 -12.80
C GLN A 23 -13.66 -20.64 -13.35
N GLY A 24 -13.50 -20.14 -14.58
CA GLY A 24 -14.51 -19.30 -15.25
C GLY A 24 -14.50 -17.81 -14.86
N ALA A 25 -13.65 -17.39 -13.93
CA ALA A 25 -13.44 -15.98 -13.60
C ALA A 25 -12.20 -15.44 -14.32
N THR A 26 -12.32 -14.27 -14.91
CA THR A 26 -11.17 -13.53 -15.47
C THR A 26 -10.40 -12.90 -14.32
N LEU A 27 -9.20 -13.40 -14.04
CA LEU A 27 -8.23 -12.72 -13.19
C LEU A 27 -7.54 -11.67 -14.06
N SER A 28 -7.95 -10.42 -13.93
CA SER A 28 -7.35 -9.30 -14.63
C SER A 28 -5.88 -9.17 -14.26
N GLY A 29 -5.07 -8.84 -15.26
CA GLY A 29 -3.62 -8.72 -15.29
C GLY A 29 -2.90 -8.64 -13.97
N GLN A 30 -2.39 -9.78 -13.50
CA GLN A 30 -1.56 -9.81 -12.31
C GLN A 30 -0.24 -9.11 -12.61
N ASP A 31 0.17 -8.26 -11.72
CA ASP A 31 1.43 -7.56 -11.81
C ASP A 31 2.61 -8.55 -11.77
N TRP A 32 3.76 -8.13 -12.28
CA TRP A 32 4.95 -8.99 -12.38
C TRP A 32 5.38 -9.63 -11.05
N GLN A 33 5.08 -8.99 -9.91
CA GLN A 33 5.38 -9.52 -8.59
C GLN A 33 4.64 -10.84 -8.26
N TYR A 34 3.51 -11.08 -8.92
CA TYR A 34 2.73 -12.30 -8.75
C TYR A 34 2.98 -13.36 -9.82
N LYS A 35 3.71 -13.01 -10.87
CA LYS A 35 3.98 -13.92 -11.96
C LYS A 35 5.13 -14.86 -11.61
N GLN A 36 4.82 -16.01 -11.04
CA GLN A 36 5.81 -17.02 -10.72
C GLN A 36 6.18 -17.95 -11.90
N LEU A 37 5.44 -17.88 -13.00
CA LEU A 37 5.62 -18.78 -14.15
C LEU A 37 6.33 -18.14 -15.34
N ASP A 38 6.54 -16.82 -15.31
CA ASP A 38 7.13 -16.08 -16.42
C ASP A 38 8.50 -15.51 -16.02
N TYR A 39 9.28 -15.14 -17.03
CA TYR A 39 10.58 -14.53 -16.81
C TYR A 39 10.45 -13.09 -16.31
N VAL A 40 11.17 -12.80 -15.24
CA VAL A 40 11.34 -11.48 -14.70
C VAL A 40 12.84 -11.22 -14.54
N TYR A 41 13.30 -10.13 -15.11
CA TYR A 41 14.69 -9.66 -15.02
C TYR A 41 14.70 -8.34 -14.28
N SER A 42 15.74 -8.08 -13.52
CA SER A 42 15.88 -6.82 -12.82
C SER A 42 17.31 -6.31 -12.81
N ALA A 43 17.46 -5.00 -12.75
CA ALA A 43 18.70 -4.30 -12.57
C ALA A 43 18.49 -3.09 -11.65
N ARG A 44 19.61 -2.49 -11.23
CA ARG A 44 19.62 -1.20 -10.52
C ARG A 44 20.30 -0.16 -11.37
N ALA A 45 19.77 1.04 -11.37
CA ALA A 45 20.45 2.18 -11.96
C ALA A 45 21.61 2.63 -11.06
N ASP A 46 22.72 3.03 -11.67
CA ASP A 46 23.85 3.64 -10.99
C ASP A 46 23.61 5.14 -10.70
N ARG A 47 24.64 5.83 -10.20
CA ARG A 47 24.56 7.28 -9.89
C ARG A 47 24.25 8.15 -11.09
N ALA A 48 24.66 7.72 -12.28
CA ALA A 48 24.38 8.43 -13.52
C ALA A 48 23.03 8.07 -14.13
N GLY A 49 22.29 7.12 -13.51
CA GLY A 49 21.03 6.59 -14.01
C GLY A 49 21.22 5.50 -15.07
N LEU A 50 22.45 5.03 -15.29
CA LEU A 50 22.71 3.97 -16.26
C LEU A 50 22.36 2.61 -15.69
N PHE A 51 21.82 1.74 -16.53
CA PHE A 51 21.50 0.36 -16.16
C PHE A 51 21.71 -0.59 -17.35
N THR A 52 21.95 -1.83 -17.03
CA THR A 52 21.96 -2.94 -17.99
C THR A 52 21.23 -4.12 -17.38
N VAL A 53 20.34 -4.73 -18.16
CA VAL A 53 19.66 -5.97 -17.80
C VAL A 53 20.24 -7.10 -18.65
N PRO A 54 21.12 -7.94 -18.09
CA PRO A 54 21.85 -8.94 -18.86
C PRO A 54 21.02 -10.19 -19.13
N ALA A 55 21.40 -10.94 -20.16
CA ALA A 55 20.91 -12.29 -20.47
C ALA A 55 19.39 -12.39 -20.60
N VAL A 56 18.74 -11.36 -21.14
CA VAL A 56 17.31 -11.37 -21.42
C VAL A 56 17.02 -12.28 -22.60
N ARG A 57 16.08 -13.19 -22.45
CA ARG A 57 15.63 -14.08 -23.55
C ARG A 57 14.89 -13.27 -24.61
N PRO A 58 14.92 -13.72 -25.89
CA PRO A 58 14.09 -13.11 -26.90
C PRO A 58 12.62 -13.12 -26.52
N GLY A 59 11.95 -11.99 -26.70
CA GLY A 59 10.55 -11.82 -26.32
C GLY A 59 10.11 -10.36 -26.28
N THR A 60 8.85 -10.14 -25.93
CA THR A 60 8.29 -8.83 -25.71
C THR A 60 7.98 -8.66 -24.22
N TYR A 61 8.38 -7.53 -23.66
CA TYR A 61 8.38 -7.25 -22.24
C TYR A 61 7.69 -5.96 -21.88
N LEU A 62 7.18 -5.88 -20.66
CA LEU A 62 6.88 -4.63 -19.96
C LEU A 62 8.12 -4.21 -19.18
N LEU A 63 8.58 -2.98 -19.39
CA LEU A 63 9.59 -2.34 -18.57
C LEU A 63 8.90 -1.50 -17.50
N THR A 64 9.20 -1.81 -16.24
CA THR A 64 8.76 -1.03 -15.08
C THR A 64 9.98 -0.45 -14.40
N ALA A 65 9.94 0.84 -14.07
CA ALA A 65 10.98 1.48 -13.27
C ALA A 65 10.37 2.20 -12.07
N PHE A 66 11.03 2.11 -10.92
CA PHE A 66 10.61 2.77 -9.68
C PHE A 66 11.77 3.01 -8.74
N ALA A 67 11.61 3.96 -7.83
CA ALA A 67 12.62 4.28 -6.83
C ALA A 67 12.01 4.30 -5.43
N ASP A 68 12.78 3.84 -4.45
CA ASP A 68 12.37 3.90 -3.05
C ASP A 68 12.25 5.39 -2.63
N GLY A 69 11.21 5.72 -1.89
CA GLY A 69 10.90 7.09 -1.49
C GLY A 69 10.08 7.89 -2.52
N VAL A 70 9.82 7.32 -3.70
CA VAL A 70 9.04 7.97 -4.76
C VAL A 70 7.75 7.20 -5.00
N LEU A 71 6.63 7.87 -4.85
CA LEU A 71 5.32 7.30 -5.12
C LEU A 71 5.09 7.22 -6.63
N GLY A 72 4.59 6.08 -7.08
CA GLY A 72 4.35 5.83 -8.51
C GLY A 72 5.37 4.87 -9.12
N GLU A 73 5.26 4.72 -10.42
CA GLU A 73 6.19 3.95 -11.24
C GLU A 73 6.14 4.42 -12.69
N TYR A 74 7.25 4.22 -13.39
CA TYR A 74 7.31 4.36 -14.84
C TYR A 74 6.96 3.02 -15.48
N ARG A 75 6.16 3.05 -16.54
CA ARG A 75 5.85 1.87 -17.36
C ARG A 75 6.09 2.15 -18.84
N ARG A 76 6.69 1.19 -19.54
CA ARG A 76 6.84 1.18 -20.99
C ARG A 76 6.54 -0.22 -21.50
N GLU A 77 5.50 -0.32 -22.28
CA GLU A 77 5.07 -1.56 -22.91
C GLU A 77 5.85 -1.84 -24.20
N ASN A 78 5.76 -3.09 -24.67
CA ASN A 78 6.27 -3.54 -25.95
C ASN A 78 7.79 -3.35 -26.13
N VAL A 79 8.57 -3.55 -25.08
CA VAL A 79 10.03 -3.66 -25.20
C VAL A 79 10.37 -5.02 -25.78
N THR A 80 10.78 -5.06 -27.04
CA THR A 80 11.08 -6.29 -27.75
C THR A 80 12.58 -6.54 -27.78
N VAL A 81 12.99 -7.76 -27.44
CA VAL A 81 14.36 -8.26 -27.50
C VAL A 81 14.42 -9.40 -28.50
N GLY A 82 15.24 -9.26 -29.55
CA GLY A 82 15.49 -10.29 -30.55
C GLY A 82 16.56 -11.30 -30.12
N PRO A 83 16.76 -12.39 -30.89
CA PRO A 83 17.82 -13.35 -30.64
C PRO A 83 19.20 -12.70 -30.78
N ALA A 84 20.06 -12.82 -29.74
CA ALA A 84 21.41 -12.25 -29.70
C ALA A 84 21.47 -10.75 -30.00
N GLU A 85 20.46 -10.01 -29.55
CA GLU A 85 20.31 -8.58 -29.78
C GLU A 85 20.58 -7.79 -28.48
N ASP A 86 21.38 -6.72 -28.61
CA ASP A 86 21.50 -5.70 -27.59
C ASP A 86 20.51 -4.56 -27.89
N VAL A 87 19.52 -4.37 -27.01
CA VAL A 87 18.47 -3.38 -27.17
C VAL A 87 18.77 -2.14 -26.34
N ALA A 88 18.97 -1.00 -27.01
CA ALA A 88 19.06 0.29 -26.34
C ALA A 88 17.67 0.87 -26.11
N VAL A 89 17.23 0.97 -24.87
CA VAL A 89 15.91 1.52 -24.53
C VAL A 89 15.88 3.05 -24.49
N GLY A 90 17.05 3.69 -24.57
CA GLY A 90 17.18 5.15 -24.50
C GLY A 90 16.89 5.71 -23.11
N ASP A 91 16.70 7.02 -23.04
CA ASP A 91 16.40 7.72 -21.80
C ASP A 91 14.98 7.41 -21.31
N LEU A 92 14.86 6.99 -20.06
CA LEU A 92 13.60 6.81 -19.39
C LEU A 92 13.32 8.03 -18.51
N VAL A 93 12.37 8.87 -18.95
CA VAL A 93 11.99 10.06 -18.19
C VAL A 93 10.70 9.77 -17.42
N TRP A 94 10.80 9.79 -16.09
CA TRP A 94 9.66 9.63 -15.21
C TRP A 94 9.44 10.88 -14.37
N ILE A 95 8.25 11.44 -14.45
CA ILE A 95 7.81 12.57 -13.64
C ILE A 95 6.73 12.05 -12.69
N PRO A 96 7.05 11.83 -11.41
CA PRO A 96 6.06 11.40 -10.43
C PRO A 96 4.93 12.42 -10.29
N ASP A 97 3.72 11.92 -10.07
CA ASP A 97 2.56 12.76 -9.83
C ASP A 97 2.75 13.64 -8.59
N SER A 98 2.42 14.92 -8.73
CA SER A 98 2.45 15.88 -7.63
C SER A 98 1.16 16.69 -7.62
N HIS A 99 0.51 16.68 -6.48
CA HIS A 99 -0.75 17.39 -6.26
C HIS A 99 -0.57 18.71 -5.49
N GLY A 100 0.67 19.19 -5.39
CA GLY A 100 1.00 20.46 -4.74
C GLY A 100 2.06 20.32 -3.63
N THR A 101 2.02 21.20 -2.66
CA THR A 101 2.93 21.18 -1.50
C THR A 101 2.53 20.05 -0.55
N THR A 102 3.49 19.21 -0.16
CA THR A 102 3.25 18.17 0.83
C THR A 102 3.14 18.78 2.22
N LEU A 103 2.00 18.61 2.86
CA LEU A 103 1.80 19.02 4.25
C LEU A 103 2.46 18.01 5.19
N TRP A 104 2.24 16.73 4.95
CA TRP A 104 2.83 15.66 5.71
C TRP A 104 2.78 14.33 4.93
N GLN A 105 3.62 13.40 5.36
CA GLN A 105 3.65 12.04 4.86
C GLN A 105 3.95 11.09 6.01
N ILE A 106 3.23 9.98 6.06
CA ILE A 106 3.48 8.84 6.95
C ILE A 106 3.89 7.67 6.08
N GLY A 107 4.98 7.00 6.43
CA GLY A 107 5.56 5.92 5.65
C GLY A 107 6.51 6.41 4.56
N THR A 108 7.14 5.44 3.90
CA THR A 108 8.05 5.67 2.78
C THR A 108 7.62 4.78 1.64
N PRO A 109 7.28 5.33 0.47
CA PRO A 109 6.84 4.50 -0.66
C PRO A 109 8.00 3.65 -1.16
N ASN A 110 8.10 2.45 -0.63
CA ASN A 110 9.13 1.48 -0.97
C ASN A 110 8.57 0.09 -1.28
N ARG A 111 7.23 -0.03 -1.29
CA ARG A 111 6.50 -1.28 -1.54
C ARG A 111 6.80 -2.38 -0.52
N SER A 112 7.23 -1.98 0.65
CA SER A 112 7.57 -2.88 1.73
C SER A 112 6.84 -2.49 3.00
N SER A 113 6.39 -3.46 3.73
CA SER A 113 5.84 -3.29 5.07
C SER A 113 6.93 -3.14 6.15
N SER A 114 8.21 -3.22 5.77
CA SER A 114 9.32 -3.04 6.69
C SER A 114 9.79 -1.58 6.70
N GLY A 115 9.98 -0.99 7.83
CA GLY A 115 10.77 0.23 7.94
C GLY A 115 10.07 1.47 8.51
N SER A 116 8.74 1.52 8.56
CA SER A 116 8.06 2.75 8.97
C SER A 116 6.90 2.51 9.94
N HIS A 117 7.08 1.59 10.89
CA HIS A 117 6.04 1.25 11.87
C HIS A 117 6.64 0.46 13.04
N VAL A 118 5.83 0.11 14.04
CA VAL A 118 6.25 -0.53 15.30
C VAL A 118 7.20 -1.73 15.12
N TYR A 119 7.04 -2.52 14.08
CA TYR A 119 7.90 -3.66 13.80
C TYR A 119 8.85 -3.45 12.62
N GLY A 120 8.94 -2.22 12.12
CA GLY A 120 9.82 -1.88 11.02
C GLY A 120 11.30 -2.12 11.31
N GLY A 121 12.03 -2.64 10.33
CA GLY A 121 13.47 -2.90 10.47
C GLY A 121 13.85 -4.11 11.32
N VAL A 122 12.91 -4.78 11.95
CA VAL A 122 13.15 -6.04 12.66
C VAL A 122 13.05 -7.19 11.66
N ASP A 123 13.74 -8.30 11.94
CA ASP A 123 13.62 -9.56 11.20
C ASP A 123 12.15 -10.01 11.12
N GLY A 124 11.42 -9.41 10.18
CA GLY A 124 9.97 -9.53 10.05
C GLY A 124 9.52 -10.93 9.64
N PHE A 125 10.44 -11.72 9.06
CA PHE A 125 10.14 -13.10 8.69
C PHE A 125 9.74 -13.95 9.91
N ARG A 126 10.22 -13.61 11.09
CA ARG A 126 9.88 -14.32 12.33
C ARG A 126 8.58 -13.84 12.98
N LYS A 127 8.03 -12.72 12.56
CA LYS A 127 6.82 -12.14 13.15
C LYS A 127 5.56 -12.45 12.32
N TYR A 128 5.42 -13.69 11.93
CA TYR A 128 4.17 -14.18 11.38
C TYR A 128 3.04 -13.99 12.40
N LEU A 129 1.90 -13.47 11.97
CA LEU A 129 0.72 -13.22 12.80
C LEU A 129 0.84 -12.00 13.75
N THR A 130 1.65 -10.98 13.43
CA THR A 130 1.75 -9.74 14.23
C THR A 130 0.41 -9.00 14.37
N TRP A 131 -0.52 -9.20 13.47
CA TRP A 131 -1.89 -8.66 13.55
C TRP A 131 -2.68 -9.22 14.75
N LEU A 132 -2.29 -10.35 15.34
CA LEU A 132 -2.87 -10.88 16.58
C LEU A 132 -2.45 -10.06 17.81
N GLU A 133 -1.31 -9.40 17.76
CA GLU A 133 -0.81 -8.58 18.85
C GLU A 133 -1.46 -7.19 18.84
N TYR A 134 -2.01 -6.78 17.70
CA TYR A 134 -2.63 -5.47 17.52
C TYR A 134 -3.66 -5.08 18.59
N PRO A 135 -4.63 -5.94 19.01
CA PRO A 135 -5.62 -5.55 20.01
C PRO A 135 -5.01 -5.26 21.38
N TYR A 136 -3.85 -5.82 21.66
CA TYR A 136 -3.13 -5.61 22.93
C TYR A 136 -2.24 -4.36 22.89
N GLU A 137 -1.62 -4.11 21.74
CA GLU A 137 -0.70 -2.98 21.57
C GLU A 137 -1.43 -1.68 21.23
N PHE A 138 -2.56 -1.78 20.55
CA PHE A 138 -3.39 -0.65 20.12
C PHE A 138 -4.86 -0.85 20.53
N PRO A 139 -5.17 -0.99 21.83
CA PRO A 139 -6.53 -1.30 22.28
C PRO A 139 -7.54 -0.21 21.88
N ASP A 140 -7.09 1.04 21.76
CA ASP A 140 -7.88 2.20 21.35
C ASP A 140 -7.71 2.57 19.89
N GLY A 141 -7.00 1.71 19.12
CA GLY A 141 -6.58 2.00 17.74
C GLY A 141 -5.37 2.91 17.70
N VAL A 142 -4.99 3.33 16.48
CA VAL A 142 -3.91 4.28 16.26
C VAL A 142 -4.46 5.71 16.38
N ASP A 143 -3.83 6.51 17.23
CA ASP A 143 -4.03 7.98 17.30
C ASP A 143 -2.64 8.61 17.17
N PHE A 144 -2.30 9.07 15.97
CA PHE A 144 -0.96 9.48 15.59
C PHE A 144 -0.92 10.98 15.32
N LYS A 145 -0.05 11.72 16.01
CA LYS A 145 0.15 13.15 15.78
C LYS A 145 1.39 13.41 14.94
N VAL A 146 1.18 13.90 13.73
CA VAL A 146 2.24 14.28 12.78
C VAL A 146 3.19 15.29 13.38
N GLY A 147 4.50 15.07 13.23
CA GLY A 147 5.54 15.97 13.75
C GLY A 147 5.78 15.87 15.26
N VAL A 148 5.03 15.03 15.96
CA VAL A 148 5.16 14.81 17.42
C VAL A 148 5.47 13.34 17.71
N ASP A 149 4.66 12.42 17.18
CA ASP A 149 4.79 11.01 17.45
C ASP A 149 5.83 10.34 16.55
N ASP A 150 6.54 9.36 17.13
CA ASP A 150 7.46 8.50 16.40
C ASP A 150 6.68 7.37 15.71
N ILE A 151 6.81 7.29 14.39
CA ILE A 151 6.15 6.29 13.56
C ILE A 151 6.54 4.85 13.96
N ALA A 152 7.80 4.63 14.37
CA ALA A 152 8.27 3.32 14.82
C ALA A 152 7.67 2.85 16.15
N GLN A 153 7.01 3.74 16.89
CA GLN A 153 6.42 3.44 18.18
C GLN A 153 4.89 3.54 18.19
N LYS A 154 4.32 4.41 17.36
CA LYS A 154 2.91 4.78 17.42
C LYS A 154 2.12 4.39 16.19
N TRP A 155 2.76 3.95 15.12
CA TRP A 155 2.11 3.54 13.89
C TRP A 155 2.20 2.04 13.72
N ASN A 156 1.07 1.34 13.61
CA ASN A 156 1.09 -0.07 13.26
C ASN A 156 1.17 -0.25 11.74
N TYR A 157 1.75 -1.34 11.30
CA TYR A 157 1.87 -1.69 9.88
C TYR A 157 0.52 -2.15 9.28
N PHE A 158 -0.40 -2.64 10.10
CA PHE A 158 -1.66 -3.24 9.67
C PHE A 158 -2.83 -2.70 10.47
N GLN A 159 -3.85 -2.19 9.80
CA GLN A 159 -5.14 -1.82 10.39
C GLN A 159 -6.11 -2.99 10.20
N PRO A 160 -6.41 -3.77 11.23
CA PRO A 160 -7.43 -4.81 11.15
C PRO A 160 -8.81 -4.18 10.96
N ALA A 161 -9.70 -4.90 10.27
CA ALA A 161 -11.06 -4.39 10.03
C ALA A 161 -11.90 -4.33 11.30
N TYR A 162 -11.56 -5.08 12.34
CA TYR A 162 -12.32 -5.12 13.60
C TYR A 162 -11.40 -5.34 14.80
N LYS A 163 -11.87 -4.92 15.95
CA LYS A 163 -11.25 -5.24 17.25
C LYS A 163 -11.74 -6.58 17.74
N THR A 164 -10.82 -7.38 18.26
CA THR A 164 -11.15 -8.60 18.97
C THR A 164 -10.35 -8.62 20.28
N PRO A 165 -10.74 -7.85 21.29
CA PRO A 165 -10.00 -7.76 22.53
C PRO A 165 -10.04 -9.09 23.29
N GLY A 166 -8.88 -9.53 23.74
CA GLY A 166 -8.74 -10.58 24.76
C GLY A 166 -9.05 -12.01 24.34
N THR A 167 -9.33 -12.28 23.07
CA THR A 167 -9.68 -13.64 22.63
C THR A 167 -8.49 -14.27 21.90
N PRO A 168 -7.99 -15.43 22.33
CA PRO A 168 -6.96 -16.15 21.60
C PRO A 168 -7.42 -16.48 20.18
N PHE A 169 -6.54 -16.32 19.19
CA PHE A 169 -6.80 -16.54 17.77
C PHE A 169 -7.56 -17.85 17.47
N GLN A 170 -7.18 -18.93 18.14
CA GLN A 170 -7.82 -20.24 17.98
C GLN A 170 -9.28 -20.27 18.42
N LEU A 171 -9.71 -19.40 19.32
CA LEU A 171 -11.09 -19.26 19.75
C LEU A 171 -11.89 -18.37 18.80
N GLN A 172 -11.23 -17.40 18.18
CA GLN A 172 -11.83 -16.52 17.15
C GLN A 172 -12.25 -17.33 15.93
N LEU A 173 -11.42 -18.28 15.49
CA LEU A 173 -11.74 -19.19 14.40
C LEU A 173 -12.90 -20.15 14.70
N ARG A 174 -13.30 -20.30 15.94
CA ARG A 174 -14.35 -21.23 16.37
C ARG A 174 -15.71 -20.60 16.65
N GLY A 175 -15.91 -19.35 16.24
CA GLY A 175 -17.23 -18.69 16.33
C GLY A 175 -17.66 -18.30 17.75
N THR A 176 -16.71 -18.08 18.67
CA THR A 176 -17.00 -17.42 19.94
C THR A 176 -17.31 -15.93 19.67
N THR A 177 -18.15 -15.33 20.52
CA THR A 177 -18.57 -13.93 20.42
C THR A 177 -17.40 -12.99 20.14
N GLN A 178 -17.30 -12.55 18.88
CA GLN A 178 -16.30 -11.59 18.46
C GLN A 178 -16.83 -10.18 18.72
N ASP A 179 -15.97 -9.30 19.19
CA ASP A 179 -16.26 -7.88 19.16
C ASP A 179 -16.08 -7.39 17.71
N HIS A 180 -17.19 -7.23 17.01
CA HIS A 180 -17.26 -6.72 15.65
C HIS A 180 -17.17 -5.19 15.57
N SER A 181 -16.73 -4.51 16.63
CA SER A 181 -16.50 -3.08 16.56
C SER A 181 -15.37 -2.76 15.57
N LEU A 182 -15.66 -1.87 14.64
CA LEU A 182 -14.70 -1.46 13.62
C LEU A 182 -13.56 -0.65 14.25
N THR A 183 -12.34 -0.82 13.72
CA THR A 183 -11.22 0.02 14.07
C THR A 183 -11.32 1.39 13.38
N THR A 184 -10.84 2.42 14.04
CA THR A 184 -10.64 3.74 13.42
C THR A 184 -9.28 4.26 13.80
N TRP A 185 -8.46 4.56 12.80
CA TRP A 185 -7.19 5.21 13.00
C TRP A 185 -7.33 6.70 12.80
N ARG A 186 -6.70 7.50 13.65
CA ARG A 186 -6.71 8.96 13.59
C ARG A 186 -5.31 9.48 13.34
N ILE A 187 -5.20 10.34 12.36
CA ILE A 187 -4.00 11.09 12.04
C ILE A 187 -4.30 12.56 12.39
N ARG A 188 -3.62 13.07 13.41
CA ARG A 188 -3.74 14.45 13.83
C ARG A 188 -2.60 15.26 13.25
N PHE A 189 -2.91 16.43 12.73
CA PHE A 189 -1.92 17.35 12.19
C PHE A 189 -2.35 18.79 12.39
N ASP A 190 -1.38 19.66 12.64
CA ASP A 190 -1.60 21.08 12.72
C ASP A 190 -1.36 21.72 11.34
N ALA A 191 -2.24 22.62 10.94
CA ALA A 191 -2.13 23.32 9.68
C ALA A 191 -2.59 24.79 9.79
N HIS A 192 -2.16 25.59 8.81
CA HIS A 192 -2.75 26.88 8.55
C HIS A 192 -4.05 26.70 7.74
N PRO A 193 -5.01 27.61 7.86
CA PRO A 193 -6.26 27.51 7.11
C PRO A 193 -6.01 27.81 5.63
N TYR A 194 -6.63 27.03 4.76
CA TYR A 194 -6.64 27.25 3.32
C TYR A 194 -8.02 27.77 2.91
N VAL A 195 -8.06 28.95 2.31
CA VAL A 195 -9.33 29.54 1.86
C VAL A 195 -9.75 28.99 0.49
N ARG A 196 -8.76 28.67 -0.36
CA ARG A 196 -8.97 28.20 -1.74
C ARG A 196 -7.98 27.10 -2.07
N GLY A 197 -8.28 26.37 -3.14
CA GLY A 197 -7.40 25.33 -3.66
C GLY A 197 -7.93 23.92 -3.44
N THR A 198 -7.09 22.96 -3.75
CA THR A 198 -7.40 21.53 -3.68
C THR A 198 -6.44 20.85 -2.74
N GLY A 199 -6.98 20.18 -1.72
CA GLY A 199 -6.28 19.16 -0.96
C GLY A 199 -6.34 17.83 -1.70
N THR A 200 -5.28 17.05 -1.61
CA THR A 200 -5.23 15.69 -2.16
C THR A 200 -4.59 14.74 -1.16
N LEU A 201 -5.26 13.62 -0.94
CA LEU A 201 -4.76 12.53 -0.13
C LEU A 201 -4.36 11.38 -1.06
N ASP A 202 -3.09 11.02 -1.03
CA ASP A 202 -2.54 9.83 -1.69
C ASP A 202 -2.38 8.73 -0.65
N ILE A 203 -2.88 7.54 -0.95
CA ILE A 203 -2.71 6.34 -0.14
C ILE A 203 -2.19 5.23 -1.03
N ALA A 204 -1.04 4.67 -0.69
CA ALA A 204 -0.53 3.45 -1.29
C ALA A 204 -0.56 2.32 -0.23
N PRO A 205 -1.43 1.33 -0.39
CA PRO A 205 -1.40 0.13 0.43
C PRO A 205 -0.18 -0.73 0.08
N ALA A 206 0.48 -1.28 1.10
CA ALA A 206 1.45 -2.37 0.93
C ALA A 206 0.74 -3.71 0.70
N GLY A 207 -0.50 -3.82 1.15
CA GLY A 207 -1.36 -4.97 0.95
C GLY A 207 -2.73 -4.77 1.62
N ASP A 208 -3.68 -5.60 1.28
CA ASP A 208 -4.96 -5.69 1.99
C ASP A 208 -5.54 -7.10 1.85
N VAL A 209 -6.39 -7.48 2.78
CA VAL A 209 -7.25 -8.65 2.68
C VAL A 209 -8.67 -8.20 2.97
N PHE A 210 -9.58 -8.40 2.01
CA PHE A 210 -10.96 -7.92 2.10
C PHE A 210 -11.07 -6.47 2.61
N GLY A 211 -10.08 -5.65 2.24
CA GLY A 211 -9.93 -4.29 2.74
C GLY A 211 -11.10 -3.41 2.30
N THR A 212 -11.64 -2.67 3.26
CA THR A 212 -12.60 -1.60 3.04
C THR A 212 -12.12 -0.37 3.76
N LEU A 213 -12.36 0.82 3.24
CA LEU A 213 -11.84 2.04 3.85
C LEU A 213 -12.78 3.22 3.63
N ARG A 214 -13.19 3.84 4.70
CA ARG A 214 -13.83 5.16 4.71
C ARG A 214 -12.86 6.19 5.26
N ILE A 215 -12.75 7.30 4.57
CA ILE A 215 -11.82 8.37 4.87
C ILE A 215 -12.62 9.62 5.22
N THR A 216 -12.37 10.19 6.38
CA THR A 216 -12.99 11.46 6.78
C THR A 216 -11.93 12.48 7.22
N LEU A 217 -12.15 13.75 6.90
CA LEU A 217 -11.34 14.87 7.38
C LEU A 217 -12.23 15.78 8.22
N ASN A 218 -11.89 15.98 9.49
CA ASN A 218 -12.65 16.79 10.43
C ASN A 218 -14.14 16.40 10.51
N GLY A 219 -14.44 15.11 10.35
CA GLY A 219 -15.79 14.56 10.33
C GLY A 219 -16.51 14.61 8.98
N THR A 220 -15.93 15.26 7.97
CA THR A 220 -16.47 15.27 6.60
C THR A 220 -15.93 14.07 5.83
N GLU A 221 -16.79 13.27 5.24
CA GLU A 221 -16.40 12.13 4.40
C GLU A 221 -15.76 12.63 3.10
N LEU A 222 -14.55 12.13 2.81
CA LEU A 222 -13.82 12.42 1.59
C LEU A 222 -13.99 11.32 0.56
N ALA A 223 -13.94 10.07 0.99
CA ALA A 223 -14.07 8.90 0.13
C ALA A 223 -14.49 7.66 0.93
N SER A 224 -15.05 6.69 0.21
CA SER A 224 -15.37 5.37 0.74
C SER A 224 -15.07 4.31 -0.33
N PHE A 225 -14.30 3.29 0.06
CA PHE A 225 -13.94 2.15 -0.77
C PHE A 225 -14.49 0.87 -0.12
N ASP A 226 -15.33 0.12 -0.85
CA ASP A 226 -15.88 -1.15 -0.42
C ASP A 226 -16.12 -2.08 -1.62
N PRO A 227 -15.17 -2.96 -1.96
CA PRO A 227 -13.81 -3.13 -1.40
C PRO A 227 -12.83 -2.05 -1.89
N LEU A 228 -11.59 -2.11 -1.38
CA LEU A 228 -10.48 -1.34 -1.95
C LEU A 228 -10.25 -1.74 -3.41
N PRO A 229 -10.04 -0.78 -4.31
CA PRO A 229 -9.79 -1.07 -5.72
C PRO A 229 -8.44 -1.76 -5.93
N GLY A 230 -8.40 -2.65 -6.92
CA GLY A 230 -7.21 -3.37 -7.34
C GLY A 230 -7.14 -4.83 -6.85
N PRO A 231 -6.08 -5.56 -7.20
CA PRO A 231 -5.92 -6.95 -6.80
C PRO A 231 -5.77 -7.06 -5.29
N GLN A 232 -6.46 -8.04 -4.71
CA GLN A 232 -6.41 -8.31 -3.28
C GLN A 232 -5.12 -9.06 -2.90
N GLY A 233 -4.64 -8.75 -1.70
CA GLY A 233 -3.81 -9.62 -0.90
C GLY A 233 -2.42 -9.97 -1.43
N ASP A 234 -1.41 -9.33 -0.86
CA ASP A 234 -0.06 -9.89 -0.90
C ASP A 234 0.29 -10.45 0.48
N ASN A 235 0.23 -11.77 0.61
CA ASN A 235 0.62 -12.47 1.84
C ASN A 235 2.06 -12.16 2.26
N SER A 236 2.94 -11.79 1.33
CA SER A 236 4.32 -11.45 1.64
C SER A 236 4.41 -10.20 2.50
N SER A 237 3.52 -9.26 2.31
CA SER A 237 3.43 -8.05 3.14
C SER A 237 3.06 -8.38 4.59
N TYR A 238 2.19 -9.36 4.83
CA TYR A 238 1.87 -9.79 6.20
C TYR A 238 3.04 -10.39 6.96
N ARG A 239 4.01 -10.90 6.24
CA ARG A 239 5.20 -11.51 6.82
C ARG A 239 6.34 -10.53 6.99
N LEU A 240 6.16 -9.26 6.61
CA LEU A 240 7.21 -8.24 6.61
C LEU A 240 8.47 -8.63 5.80
N ALA A 241 8.34 -9.61 4.89
CA ALA A 241 9.49 -10.33 4.35
C ALA A 241 9.87 -9.90 2.93
N CYS A 242 8.97 -9.29 2.18
CA CYS A 242 9.15 -9.01 0.77
C CYS A 242 8.56 -7.66 0.38
N ARG A 243 8.95 -7.18 -0.81
CA ARG A 243 8.25 -6.08 -1.44
C ARG A 243 6.91 -6.55 -1.96
N GLY A 244 5.86 -5.86 -1.58
CA GLY A 244 4.53 -6.09 -2.09
C GLY A 244 4.35 -5.56 -3.51
N MET A 245 3.18 -5.84 -4.08
CA MET A 245 2.77 -5.19 -5.32
C MET A 245 2.66 -3.69 -5.12
N TYR A 246 3.02 -2.94 -6.16
CA TYR A 246 2.69 -1.53 -6.17
C TYR A 246 1.18 -1.36 -6.30
N ARG A 247 0.61 -0.67 -5.33
CA ARG A 247 -0.78 -0.24 -5.35
C ARG A 247 -0.85 1.20 -4.89
N GLN A 248 -1.69 1.94 -5.54
CA GLN A 248 -2.06 3.28 -5.11
C GLN A 248 -3.56 3.41 -5.30
N LEU A 249 -4.26 3.85 -4.28
CA LEU A 249 -5.67 4.18 -4.41
C LEU A 249 -5.81 5.40 -5.33
N PRO A 250 -6.93 5.56 -6.02
CA PRO A 250 -7.20 6.81 -6.72
C PRO A 250 -7.01 8.00 -5.78
N PRO A 251 -6.27 9.05 -6.20
CA PRO A 251 -6.07 10.23 -5.37
C PRO A 251 -7.39 10.82 -4.91
N VAL A 252 -7.53 11.06 -3.62
CA VAL A 252 -8.76 11.62 -3.03
C VAL A 252 -8.63 13.13 -2.97
N ALA A 253 -9.24 13.80 -3.94
CA ALA A 253 -9.26 15.26 -4.00
C ALA A 253 -10.41 15.84 -3.18
N PHE A 254 -10.15 16.95 -2.48
CA PHE A 254 -11.13 17.63 -1.66
C PHE A 254 -10.88 19.16 -1.61
N PRO A 255 -11.89 19.99 -1.29
CA PRO A 255 -11.68 21.43 -1.11
C PRO A 255 -10.69 21.69 0.03
N ALA A 256 -9.61 22.43 -0.24
CA ALA A 256 -8.59 22.73 0.77
C ALA A 256 -9.17 23.49 2.00
N SER A 257 -10.31 24.15 1.84
CA SER A 257 -11.04 24.82 2.93
C SER A 257 -11.56 23.88 4.03
N LEU A 258 -11.56 22.56 3.81
CA LEU A 258 -11.82 21.57 4.86
C LEU A 258 -10.68 21.47 5.87
N ILE A 259 -9.48 21.94 5.52
CA ILE A 259 -8.34 22.05 6.43
C ILE A 259 -8.53 23.30 7.28
N ARG A 260 -8.60 23.13 8.59
CA ARG A 260 -8.86 24.20 9.57
C ARG A 260 -7.54 24.74 10.12
N SER A 261 -7.61 25.94 10.70
CA SER A 261 -6.52 26.47 11.52
C SER A 261 -6.34 25.61 12.77
N GLY A 262 -5.12 25.27 13.10
CA GLY A 262 -4.78 24.41 14.23
C GLY A 262 -4.94 22.94 13.93
N GLU A 263 -5.40 22.17 14.91
CA GLU A 263 -5.47 20.71 14.79
C GLU A 263 -6.58 20.24 13.84
N ASN A 264 -6.19 19.35 12.97
CA ASN A 264 -7.06 18.61 12.05
C ASN A 264 -6.98 17.12 12.33
N VAL A 265 -8.05 16.39 12.04
CA VAL A 265 -8.12 14.95 12.22
C VAL A 265 -8.53 14.29 10.91
N LEU A 266 -7.63 13.55 10.31
CA LEU A 266 -7.94 12.58 9.26
C LEU A 266 -8.24 11.24 9.94
N ALA A 267 -9.41 10.66 9.67
CA ALA A 267 -9.75 9.35 10.19
C ALA A 267 -9.90 8.32 9.06
N LEU A 268 -9.30 7.17 9.30
CA LEU A 268 -9.32 6.00 8.43
C LEU A 268 -10.10 4.89 9.14
N SER A 269 -11.24 4.50 8.58
CA SER A 269 -12.14 3.51 9.21
C SER A 269 -12.54 2.45 8.21
N PRO A 270 -12.55 1.16 8.56
CA PRO A 270 -13.21 0.16 7.76
C PRO A 270 -14.68 0.52 7.55
N VAL A 271 -15.24 0.20 6.37
CA VAL A 271 -16.66 0.48 6.07
C VAL A 271 -17.57 -0.56 6.68
N ARG A 272 -17.11 -1.80 6.71
CA ARG A 272 -17.86 -2.93 7.26
C ARG A 272 -16.92 -3.89 7.97
N ALA A 273 -17.43 -4.58 8.98
CA ALA A 273 -16.77 -5.75 9.51
C ALA A 273 -16.80 -6.88 8.46
N PRO A 274 -15.81 -7.78 8.45
CA PRO A 274 -15.91 -9.00 7.69
C PRO A 274 -17.22 -9.74 8.04
N LEU A 275 -17.78 -10.42 7.06
CA LEU A 275 -18.93 -11.28 7.31
C LEU A 275 -18.56 -12.30 8.40
N ALA A 276 -19.51 -12.58 9.30
CA ALA A 276 -19.29 -13.62 10.32
C ALA A 276 -18.84 -14.92 9.65
N PRO A 277 -17.91 -15.68 10.27
CA PRO A 277 -17.41 -16.91 9.68
C PRO A 277 -18.58 -17.77 9.21
N LEU A 278 -18.56 -18.14 7.94
CA LEU A 278 -19.51 -19.09 7.40
C LEU A 278 -19.37 -20.35 8.24
N THR A 279 -20.42 -20.68 8.97
CA THR A 279 -20.49 -21.87 9.80
C THR A 279 -20.49 -23.10 8.90
N ARG A 280 -19.37 -23.45 8.31
CA ARG A 280 -19.03 -24.79 7.83
C ARG A 280 -17.74 -24.87 7.05
N GLY A 281 -16.79 -25.56 7.63
CA GLY A 281 -15.89 -26.49 6.97
C GLY A 281 -14.76 -25.85 6.18
N ASN A 282 -13.55 -25.88 6.74
CA ASN A 282 -12.24 -25.90 6.05
C ASN A 282 -12.14 -25.20 4.67
N THR A 283 -12.79 -24.06 4.48
CA THR A 283 -12.57 -23.21 3.31
C THR A 283 -11.48 -22.21 3.60
N VAL A 284 -10.75 -21.80 2.58
CA VAL A 284 -9.70 -20.77 2.68
C VAL A 284 -10.26 -19.49 3.30
N ASP A 285 -11.54 -19.23 3.10
CA ASP A 285 -12.25 -18.04 3.60
C ASP A 285 -12.35 -18.01 5.13
N ASP A 286 -12.52 -19.16 5.79
CA ASP A 286 -12.58 -19.25 7.27
C ASP A 286 -11.27 -18.80 7.95
N TRP A 287 -10.14 -18.87 7.24
CA TRP A 287 -8.82 -18.48 7.74
C TRP A 287 -8.47 -17.02 7.43
N MET A 288 -9.09 -16.46 6.40
CA MET A 288 -8.73 -15.13 5.89
C MET A 288 -9.57 -14.01 6.52
N GLU A 289 -10.78 -14.28 6.99
CA GLU A 289 -11.62 -13.25 7.62
C GLU A 289 -10.98 -12.57 8.83
N PRO A 290 -10.33 -13.27 9.76
CA PRO A 290 -9.64 -12.62 10.87
C PRO A 290 -8.48 -11.72 10.41
N MET A 291 -7.99 -11.91 9.19
CA MET A 291 -6.91 -11.14 8.59
C MET A 291 -7.42 -9.95 7.76
N ALA A 292 -8.74 -9.70 7.75
CA ALA A 292 -9.28 -8.57 6.99
C ALA A 292 -8.73 -7.24 7.51
N GLY A 293 -8.24 -6.43 6.60
CA GLY A 293 -7.65 -5.13 6.94
C GLY A 293 -6.76 -4.56 5.86
N VAL A 294 -6.08 -3.48 6.18
CA VAL A 294 -5.26 -2.72 5.25
C VAL A 294 -3.87 -2.49 5.84
N MET A 295 -2.85 -2.70 5.02
CA MET A 295 -1.46 -2.33 5.32
C MET A 295 -1.10 -1.10 4.50
N TYR A 296 -0.57 -0.08 5.16
CA TYR A 296 -0.20 1.17 4.52
C TYR A 296 1.31 1.21 4.26
N ASP A 297 1.72 1.40 3.00
CA ASP A 297 3.09 1.74 2.62
C ASP A 297 3.33 3.23 2.82
N VAL A 298 2.39 4.05 2.33
CA VAL A 298 2.44 5.51 2.51
C VAL A 298 1.05 6.12 2.53
N ILE A 299 0.92 7.16 3.35
CA ILE A 299 -0.22 8.09 3.35
C ILE A 299 0.37 9.50 3.25
N ARG A 300 -0.03 10.26 2.24
CA ARG A 300 0.51 11.59 1.97
C ARG A 300 -0.60 12.60 1.73
N MET A 301 -0.53 13.74 2.38
CA MET A 301 -1.44 14.86 2.15
C MET A 301 -0.70 16.00 1.47
N GLN A 302 -1.25 16.46 0.37
CA GLN A 302 -0.74 17.59 -0.40
C GLN A 302 -1.82 18.67 -0.57
N VAL A 303 -1.39 19.91 -0.75
CA VAL A 303 -2.28 21.04 -1.06
C VAL A 303 -1.72 21.84 -2.22
N ARG A 304 -2.58 22.12 -3.18
CA ARG A 304 -2.36 23.09 -4.25
C ARG A 304 -3.26 24.27 -4.02
N GLU A 305 -2.68 25.40 -3.70
CA GLU A 305 -3.40 26.66 -3.62
C GLU A 305 -3.86 27.10 -5.01
N ALA A 306 -5.01 27.78 -5.07
CA ALA A 306 -5.60 28.27 -6.32
C ALA A 306 -4.95 29.58 -6.76
#